data_274bdfe40240139c474868276a3faad8
#
_entry.id   274bdfe40240139c474868276a3faad8
#
_cell.length_a   1.000
_cell.length_b   1.000
_cell.length_c   1.000
_cell.angle_alpha   90.00
_cell.angle_beta   90.00
_cell.angle_gamma   90.00
#
_symmetry.space_group_name_H-M   'P 1'
#
loop_
_entity.id
_entity.type
_entity.pdbx_description
1 polymer ?
#
loop_
_entity_poly.entity_id
_entity_poly.type
_entity_poly.pdbx_seq_one_letter_code
_entity_poly.pdbx_strand_id
1 'polypeptide(L)'
;MIDYIDRYRTEFGVEPICRVLSSAGARIAPSTYYAAKHRPPSARAVRDAQLKVHIQRVYRDNFEVYGADKVWRQLGREGIAVARCTVERLMRELGLRGVVRGRPKTRRTTVPQLAAERPADLVGRQFTATAPNRLWVADLTYVGTWTGFCYAAFVIDVYSRRILGWRCANHLRTDLALDALEMAIWTRQREQDGDQGGDLGGDLGGLVHHSDRGVQYLSIRYTERLAEAGAVTSVGSRGDSYDNALAETTIGLFKTEIIARRGPWRSMAQVESALAEWVDWYNHRRLHGTCGDIPPMEYEQHYYQRRAQEDPAA
;
A
#
# COMPACT_ATOMS: atom_id res chain seq x y z
N MET A 1 16.17 24.28 -30.52
CA MET A 1 16.25 25.29 -31.60
C MET A 1 14.89 25.95 -31.85
N ILE A 2 13.83 25.23 -32.14
CA ILE A 2 12.48 25.83 -32.36
C ILE A 2 12.06 26.73 -31.20
N ASP A 3 12.14 26.25 -29.95
CA ASP A 3 11.77 27.02 -28.75
C ASP A 3 12.66 28.27 -28.55
N TYR A 4 13.91 28.23 -28.99
CA TYR A 4 14.80 29.39 -28.96
C TYR A 4 14.34 30.44 -29.97
N ILE A 5 14.00 30.04 -31.20
CA ILE A 5 13.45 30.93 -32.22
C ILE A 5 12.12 31.52 -31.75
N ASP A 6 11.23 30.73 -31.17
CA ASP A 6 9.96 31.18 -30.60
C ASP A 6 10.13 32.29 -29.56
N ARG A 7 11.12 32.13 -28.68
CA ARG A 7 11.41 33.11 -27.61
C ARG A 7 11.85 34.46 -28.12
N TYR A 8 12.61 34.49 -29.20
CA TYR A 8 13.26 35.71 -29.66
C TYR A 8 12.71 36.25 -31.01
N ARG A 9 11.75 35.55 -31.65
CA ARG A 9 11.23 35.91 -32.96
C ARG A 9 10.54 37.26 -33.01
N THR A 10 9.97 37.74 -31.90
CA THR A 10 9.31 39.04 -31.81
C THR A 10 10.29 40.20 -31.79
N GLU A 11 11.51 39.96 -31.33
CA GLU A 11 12.58 40.94 -31.20
C GLU A 11 13.47 40.98 -32.46
N PHE A 12 13.88 39.82 -32.96
CA PHE A 12 14.90 39.73 -34.04
C PHE A 12 14.35 39.16 -35.35
N GLY A 13 13.16 38.61 -35.38
CA GLY A 13 12.62 37.90 -36.53
C GLY A 13 13.20 36.48 -36.73
N VAL A 14 12.45 35.63 -37.44
CA VAL A 14 12.82 34.23 -37.62
C VAL A 14 14.07 34.06 -38.52
N GLU A 15 14.11 34.80 -39.64
CA GLU A 15 15.20 34.66 -40.62
C GLU A 15 16.59 35.08 -40.09
N PRO A 16 16.72 36.24 -39.40
CA PRO A 16 17.98 36.64 -38.79
C PRO A 16 18.47 35.61 -37.75
N ILE A 17 17.55 35.11 -36.88
CA ILE A 17 17.90 34.09 -35.87
C ILE A 17 18.42 32.83 -36.57
N CYS A 18 17.75 32.32 -37.60
CA CYS A 18 18.16 31.13 -38.33
C CYS A 18 19.53 31.34 -38.99
N ARG A 19 19.84 32.53 -39.52
CA ARG A 19 21.12 32.87 -40.10
C ARG A 19 22.25 32.80 -39.06
N VAL A 20 22.04 33.45 -37.90
CA VAL A 20 22.99 33.42 -36.78
C VAL A 20 23.23 32.02 -36.26
N LEU A 21 22.18 31.26 -36.04
CA LEU A 21 22.29 29.87 -35.60
C LEU A 21 23.06 29.00 -36.58
N SER A 22 22.79 29.18 -37.88
CA SER A 22 23.50 28.44 -38.94
C SER A 22 25.00 28.81 -39.05
N SER A 23 25.34 30.07 -38.86
CA SER A 23 26.76 30.51 -38.83
C SER A 23 27.49 30.02 -37.57
N ALA A 24 26.74 29.81 -36.46
CA ALA A 24 27.25 29.21 -35.22
C ALA A 24 27.26 27.66 -35.23
N GLY A 25 27.08 27.03 -36.39
CA GLY A 25 27.10 25.56 -36.53
C GLY A 25 25.78 24.83 -36.28
N ALA A 26 24.76 25.52 -35.82
CA ALA A 26 23.41 24.95 -35.58
C ALA A 26 22.48 25.19 -36.79
N ARG A 27 22.73 24.46 -37.90
CA ARG A 27 22.03 24.66 -39.17
C ARG A 27 20.52 24.46 -39.05
N ILE A 28 19.75 25.52 -39.28
CA ILE A 28 18.27 25.51 -39.37
C ILE A 28 17.82 26.51 -40.43
N ALA A 29 16.99 26.05 -41.39
CA ALA A 29 16.38 26.94 -42.36
C ALA A 29 15.06 27.54 -41.80
N PRO A 30 14.69 28.77 -42.17
CA PRO A 30 13.37 29.34 -41.80
C PRO A 30 12.17 28.45 -42.17
N SER A 31 12.26 27.78 -43.35
CA SER A 31 11.23 26.81 -43.76
C SER A 31 11.08 25.62 -42.79
N THR A 32 12.18 25.16 -42.19
CA THR A 32 12.19 24.10 -41.18
C THR A 32 11.44 24.57 -39.91
N TYR A 33 11.67 25.82 -39.51
CA TYR A 33 10.94 26.41 -38.38
C TYR A 33 9.43 26.49 -38.66
N TYR A 34 9.01 27.08 -39.80
CA TYR A 34 7.60 27.19 -40.15
C TYR A 34 6.94 25.83 -40.36
N ALA A 35 7.62 24.88 -41.00
CA ALA A 35 7.12 23.51 -41.12
C ALA A 35 6.90 22.85 -39.76
N ALA A 36 7.81 23.05 -38.80
CA ALA A 36 7.65 22.52 -37.44
C ALA A 36 6.46 23.13 -36.70
N LYS A 37 6.13 24.41 -36.95
CA LYS A 37 4.98 25.09 -36.33
C LYS A 37 3.65 24.63 -36.89
N HIS A 38 3.58 24.24 -38.16
CA HIS A 38 2.35 23.82 -38.83
C HIS A 38 2.17 22.31 -38.88
N ARG A 39 3.23 21.55 -38.56
CA ARG A 39 3.14 20.10 -38.54
C ARG A 39 2.22 19.60 -37.43
N PRO A 40 1.21 18.78 -37.75
CA PRO A 40 0.41 18.14 -36.72
C PRO A 40 1.30 17.26 -35.83
N PRO A 41 0.90 17.06 -34.55
CA PRO A 41 1.62 16.17 -33.64
C PRO A 41 1.83 14.79 -34.27
N SER A 42 3.00 14.20 -34.09
CA SER A 42 3.26 12.83 -34.55
C SER A 42 2.32 11.84 -33.84
N ALA A 43 2.06 10.70 -34.47
CA ALA A 43 1.26 9.62 -33.87
C ALA A 43 1.77 9.24 -32.47
N ARG A 44 3.11 9.26 -32.28
CA ARG A 44 3.74 9.05 -30.97
C ARG A 44 3.36 10.16 -29.99
N ALA A 45 3.42 11.43 -30.38
CA ALA A 45 3.08 12.56 -29.50
C ALA A 45 1.59 12.51 -29.08
N VAL A 46 0.70 12.17 -30.01
CA VAL A 46 -0.72 11.95 -29.71
C VAL A 46 -0.90 10.82 -28.71
N ARG A 47 -0.24 9.67 -28.96
CA ARG A 47 -0.29 8.53 -28.03
C ARG A 47 0.29 8.85 -26.66
N ASP A 48 1.42 9.56 -26.60
CA ASP A 48 2.03 10.00 -25.34
C ASP A 48 1.09 10.93 -24.55
N ALA A 49 0.39 11.84 -25.21
CA ALA A 49 -0.59 12.71 -24.57
C ALA A 49 -1.75 11.92 -23.94
N GLN A 50 -2.29 10.93 -24.66
CA GLN A 50 -3.32 10.04 -24.13
C GLN A 50 -2.82 9.25 -22.91
N LEU A 51 -1.62 8.66 -23.01
CA LEU A 51 -1.03 7.89 -21.93
C LEU A 51 -0.76 8.74 -20.69
N LYS A 52 -0.35 10.00 -20.84
CA LYS A 52 -0.16 10.92 -19.71
C LYS A 52 -1.43 11.11 -18.89
N VAL A 53 -2.60 11.20 -19.54
CA VAL A 53 -3.90 11.31 -18.84
C VAL A 53 -4.16 10.06 -17.99
N HIS A 54 -3.96 8.87 -18.56
CA HIS A 54 -4.14 7.61 -17.84
C HIS A 54 -3.13 7.45 -16.69
N ILE A 55 -1.85 7.76 -16.92
CA ILE A 55 -0.81 7.71 -15.90
C ILE A 55 -1.14 8.64 -14.72
N GLN A 56 -1.56 9.88 -14.98
CA GLN A 56 -1.93 10.82 -13.94
C GLN A 56 -3.16 10.36 -13.16
N ARG A 57 -4.17 9.77 -13.83
CA ARG A 57 -5.33 9.20 -13.17
C ARG A 57 -4.93 8.05 -12.26
N VAL A 58 -4.23 7.03 -12.78
CA VAL A 58 -3.75 5.88 -11.98
C VAL A 58 -2.92 6.34 -10.79
N TYR A 59 -2.04 7.32 -10.97
CA TYR A 59 -1.21 7.86 -9.91
C TYR A 59 -2.05 8.50 -8.80
N ARG A 60 -3.02 9.35 -9.14
CA ARG A 60 -3.94 10.00 -8.16
C ARG A 60 -4.83 9.01 -7.44
N ASP A 61 -5.44 8.08 -8.19
CA ASP A 61 -6.36 7.06 -7.66
C ASP A 61 -5.67 6.12 -6.67
N ASN A 62 -4.34 6.06 -6.71
CA ASN A 62 -3.49 5.25 -5.82
C ASN A 62 -2.68 6.11 -4.85
N PHE A 63 -3.29 7.14 -4.26
CA PHE A 63 -2.70 8.02 -3.23
C PHE A 63 -1.37 8.66 -3.62
N GLU A 64 -1.07 8.71 -4.90
CA GLU A 64 0.20 9.22 -5.43
C GLU A 64 1.45 8.47 -4.92
N VAL A 65 1.27 7.20 -4.52
CA VAL A 65 2.36 6.37 -3.96
C VAL A 65 3.00 5.45 -4.99
N TYR A 66 2.33 5.16 -6.11
CA TYR A 66 2.84 4.23 -7.10
C TYR A 66 4.04 4.78 -7.86
N GLY A 67 5.10 3.96 -7.93
CA GLY A 67 6.18 4.14 -8.90
C GLY A 67 5.80 3.57 -10.28
N ALA A 68 6.68 3.78 -11.26
CA ALA A 68 6.44 3.42 -12.64
C ALA A 68 6.07 1.94 -12.85
N ASP A 69 6.63 1.03 -12.06
CA ASP A 69 6.31 -0.40 -12.14
C ASP A 69 4.84 -0.68 -11.81
N LYS A 70 4.34 -0.16 -10.68
CA LYS A 70 2.94 -0.35 -10.28
C LYS A 70 1.96 0.40 -11.18
N VAL A 71 2.32 1.60 -11.65
CA VAL A 71 1.51 2.32 -12.65
C VAL A 71 1.42 1.52 -13.94
N TRP A 72 2.52 0.97 -14.43
CA TRP A 72 2.55 0.12 -15.63
C TRP A 72 1.68 -1.14 -15.46
N ARG A 73 1.78 -1.84 -14.32
CA ARG A 73 0.97 -3.02 -14.02
C ARG A 73 -0.51 -2.67 -13.95
N GLN A 74 -0.86 -1.56 -13.30
CA GLN A 74 -2.25 -1.11 -13.21
C GLN A 74 -2.82 -0.76 -14.58
N LEU A 75 -2.07 -0.08 -15.44
CA LEU A 75 -2.48 0.18 -16.82
C LEU A 75 -2.72 -1.12 -17.60
N GLY A 76 -1.85 -2.11 -17.42
CA GLY A 76 -2.03 -3.44 -18.03
C GLY A 76 -3.31 -4.14 -17.57
N ARG A 77 -3.63 -4.06 -16.27
CA ARG A 77 -4.90 -4.59 -15.70
C ARG A 77 -6.13 -3.91 -16.28
N GLU A 78 -6.02 -2.66 -16.68
CA GLU A 78 -7.08 -1.87 -17.33
C GLU A 78 -7.11 -2.05 -18.86
N GLY A 79 -6.32 -2.98 -19.42
CA GLY A 79 -6.26 -3.25 -20.84
C GLY A 79 -5.46 -2.22 -21.66
N ILE A 80 -4.74 -1.31 -21.01
CA ILE A 80 -3.92 -0.29 -21.67
C ILE A 80 -2.51 -0.85 -21.92
N ALA A 81 -2.30 -1.39 -23.12
CA ALA A 81 -1.00 -1.93 -23.52
C ALA A 81 0.03 -0.81 -23.71
N VAL A 82 1.09 -0.82 -22.91
CA VAL A 82 2.20 0.14 -22.97
C VAL A 82 3.48 -0.50 -22.44
N ALA A 83 4.63 -0.15 -23.02
CA ALA A 83 5.92 -0.61 -22.50
C ALA A 83 6.25 0.12 -21.19
N ARG A 84 6.83 -0.60 -20.22
CA ARG A 84 7.24 -0.05 -18.91
C ARG A 84 8.17 1.16 -19.06
N CYS A 85 9.15 1.10 -19.95
CA CYS A 85 10.08 2.21 -20.21
C CYS A 85 9.35 3.49 -20.71
N THR A 86 8.23 3.34 -21.44
CA THR A 86 7.41 4.48 -21.84
C THR A 86 6.74 5.11 -20.62
N VAL A 87 6.19 4.30 -19.71
CA VAL A 87 5.59 4.79 -18.45
C VAL A 87 6.64 5.52 -17.61
N GLU A 88 7.86 4.95 -17.47
CA GLU A 88 8.97 5.58 -16.73
C GLU A 88 9.34 6.94 -17.32
N ARG A 89 9.43 7.04 -18.65
CA ARG A 89 9.73 8.30 -19.36
C ARG A 89 8.63 9.33 -19.13
N LEU A 90 7.36 8.94 -19.34
CA LEU A 90 6.22 9.85 -19.21
C LEU A 90 6.01 10.31 -17.76
N MET A 91 6.18 9.44 -16.77
CA MET A 91 6.15 9.83 -15.35
C MET A 91 7.25 10.84 -15.02
N ARG A 92 8.47 10.66 -15.56
CA ARG A 92 9.58 11.62 -15.39
C ARG A 92 9.24 12.97 -16.02
N GLU A 93 8.67 12.97 -17.22
CA GLU A 93 8.21 14.21 -17.89
C GLU A 93 7.12 14.94 -17.10
N LEU A 94 6.25 14.18 -16.42
CA LEU A 94 5.18 14.71 -15.56
C LEU A 94 5.66 15.08 -14.14
N GLY A 95 6.93 14.82 -13.81
CA GLY A 95 7.45 15.03 -12.45
C GLY A 95 6.91 14.05 -11.40
N LEU A 96 6.25 12.95 -11.80
CA LEU A 96 5.64 11.97 -10.91
C LEU A 96 6.69 10.97 -10.39
N ARG A 97 6.65 10.72 -9.08
CA ARG A 97 7.57 9.78 -8.43
C ARG A 97 6.82 8.93 -7.41
N GLY A 98 7.10 7.63 -7.42
CA GLY A 98 6.61 6.72 -6.39
C GLY A 98 7.24 7.00 -5.03
N VAL A 99 6.55 6.57 -3.99
CA VAL A 99 7.04 6.68 -2.61
C VAL A 99 8.06 5.59 -2.35
N VAL A 100 9.20 5.98 -1.82
CA VAL A 100 10.25 5.05 -1.37
C VAL A 100 10.26 5.06 0.15
N ARG A 101 10.25 3.88 0.76
CA ARG A 101 10.38 3.74 2.21
C ARG A 101 11.76 4.30 2.63
N GLY A 102 11.75 5.36 3.44
CA GLY A 102 12.96 5.90 4.05
C GLY A 102 13.61 4.89 5.00
N ARG A 103 14.91 5.07 5.32
CA ARG A 103 15.56 4.28 6.38
C ARG A 103 14.81 4.50 7.69
N PRO A 104 14.38 3.44 8.39
CA PRO A 104 13.67 3.56 9.66
C PRO A 104 14.57 4.27 10.69
N LYS A 105 14.12 5.39 11.25
CA LYS A 105 14.67 5.92 12.46
C LYS A 105 14.09 5.08 13.61
N THR A 106 14.80 4.05 14.01
CA THR A 106 14.39 3.15 15.09
C THR A 106 14.40 3.89 16.43
N ARG A 107 13.22 4.29 16.89
CA ARG A 107 12.95 4.54 18.31
C ARG A 107 12.27 3.29 18.87
N ARG A 108 12.94 2.61 19.80
CA ARG A 108 12.32 1.54 20.60
C ARG A 108 11.20 2.13 21.44
N THR A 109 9.99 1.60 21.31
CA THR A 109 8.79 2.05 22.05
C THR A 109 8.22 0.98 22.97
N THR A 110 8.78 -0.24 22.98
CA THR A 110 8.28 -1.35 23.79
C THR A 110 9.08 -1.45 25.10
N VAL A 111 8.37 -1.37 26.24
CA VAL A 111 8.92 -1.68 27.56
C VAL A 111 8.58 -3.14 27.88
N PRO A 112 9.58 -4.03 28.06
CA PRO A 112 9.31 -5.42 28.37
C PRO A 112 8.80 -5.59 29.78
N GLN A 113 7.73 -6.35 29.97
CA GLN A 113 7.25 -6.78 31.28
C GLN A 113 8.05 -8.00 31.77
N LEU A 114 8.45 -8.00 33.05
CA LEU A 114 9.15 -9.09 33.71
C LEU A 114 8.14 -10.17 34.18
N ALA A 115 8.40 -11.42 33.77
CA ALA A 115 7.90 -12.67 34.34
C ALA A 115 6.37 -12.83 34.49
N ALA A 116 5.71 -13.31 33.43
CA ALA A 116 4.47 -14.12 33.48
C ALA A 116 4.69 -15.38 32.62
N GLU A 117 3.97 -16.47 32.89
CA GLU A 117 3.90 -17.60 31.98
C GLU A 117 3.44 -17.09 30.61
N ARG A 118 4.20 -17.40 29.57
CA ARG A 118 4.05 -16.79 28.23
C ARG A 118 3.77 -17.86 27.21
N PRO A 119 2.86 -17.60 26.24
CA PRO A 119 2.73 -18.47 25.08
C PRO A 119 4.06 -18.63 24.35
N ALA A 120 4.29 -19.83 23.78
CA ALA A 120 5.47 -20.13 23.00
C ALA A 120 5.45 -19.38 21.65
N ASP A 121 6.62 -19.11 21.08
CA ASP A 121 6.72 -18.70 19.69
C ASP A 121 6.49 -19.89 18.76
N LEU A 122 5.33 -19.92 18.12
CA LEU A 122 4.93 -20.96 17.18
C LEU A 122 5.29 -20.63 15.73
N VAL A 123 5.76 -19.40 15.46
CA VAL A 123 6.02 -18.90 14.10
C VAL A 123 7.47 -19.08 13.70
N GLY A 124 8.41 -18.96 14.65
CA GLY A 124 9.84 -19.16 14.38
C GLY A 124 10.36 -18.32 13.20
N ARG A 125 9.86 -17.07 13.05
CA ARG A 125 10.18 -16.14 11.93
C ARG A 125 9.70 -16.57 10.55
N GLN A 126 8.90 -17.63 10.44
CA GLN A 126 8.34 -18.08 9.18
C GLN A 126 6.95 -17.44 8.94
N PHE A 127 6.93 -16.18 8.48
CA PHE A 127 5.68 -15.48 8.14
C PHE A 127 5.15 -15.88 6.77
N THR A 128 4.90 -17.21 6.64
CA THR A 128 4.28 -17.82 5.47
C THR A 128 3.09 -18.66 5.93
N ALA A 129 2.00 -18.60 5.19
CA ALA A 129 0.83 -19.42 5.41
C ALA A 129 0.41 -20.04 4.07
N THR A 130 -0.12 -21.25 4.09
CA THR A 130 -0.57 -21.97 2.89
C THR A 130 -2.01 -21.65 2.52
N ALA A 131 -2.75 -21.07 3.44
CA ALA A 131 -4.17 -20.71 3.29
C ALA A 131 -4.51 -19.46 4.13
N PRO A 132 -5.61 -18.74 3.81
CA PRO A 132 -6.18 -17.75 4.70
C PRO A 132 -6.53 -18.35 6.07
N ASN A 133 -6.54 -17.52 7.11
CA ASN A 133 -6.90 -17.91 8.49
C ASN A 133 -6.03 -19.01 9.13
N ARG A 134 -4.79 -19.21 8.65
CA ARG A 134 -3.83 -20.11 9.33
C ARG A 134 -2.89 -19.35 10.26
N LEU A 135 -2.56 -18.12 9.89
CA LEU A 135 -1.70 -17.27 10.70
C LEU A 135 -2.13 -15.83 10.55
N TRP A 136 -2.49 -15.20 11.67
CA TRP A 136 -2.66 -13.76 11.76
C TRP A 136 -1.52 -13.14 12.55
N VAL A 137 -1.12 -11.94 12.16
CA VAL A 137 -0.17 -11.13 12.91
C VAL A 137 -0.82 -9.84 13.37
N ALA A 138 -0.51 -9.42 14.60
CA ALA A 138 -1.01 -8.17 15.15
C ALA A 138 0.16 -7.31 15.64
N ASP A 139 0.00 -5.99 15.46
CA ASP A 139 0.97 -5.02 15.96
C ASP A 139 0.31 -3.65 16.18
N LEU A 140 0.98 -2.83 16.98
CA LEU A 140 0.56 -1.49 17.38
C LEU A 140 1.52 -0.44 16.87
N THR A 141 0.99 0.72 16.52
CA THR A 141 1.82 1.87 16.18
C THR A 141 1.24 3.16 16.75
N TYR A 142 2.01 4.24 16.69
CA TYR A 142 1.54 5.56 17.08
C TYR A 142 1.77 6.60 15.99
N VAL A 143 0.93 7.62 15.99
CA VAL A 143 0.97 8.79 15.13
C VAL A 143 0.90 10.04 16.00
N GLY A 144 1.84 10.95 15.83
CA GLY A 144 1.79 12.26 16.49
C GLY A 144 0.73 13.15 15.86
N THR A 145 -0.12 13.74 16.68
CA THR A 145 -1.10 14.77 16.28
C THR A 145 -0.92 16.02 17.11
N TRP A 146 -1.56 17.11 16.73
CA TRP A 146 -1.51 18.34 17.54
C TRP A 146 -2.19 18.19 18.93
N THR A 147 -3.12 17.25 19.04
CA THR A 147 -3.84 16.95 20.30
C THR A 147 -3.19 15.82 21.11
N GLY A 148 -2.01 15.35 20.74
CA GLY A 148 -1.30 14.26 21.40
C GLY A 148 -1.07 13.06 20.48
N PHE A 149 -0.75 11.90 21.08
CA PHE A 149 -0.56 10.67 20.30
C PHE A 149 -1.88 9.98 20.00
N CYS A 150 -2.01 9.51 18.77
CA CYS A 150 -2.99 8.53 18.36
C CYS A 150 -2.29 7.18 18.19
N TYR A 151 -2.86 6.12 18.74
CA TYR A 151 -2.38 4.75 18.60
C TYR A 151 -3.26 4.00 17.62
N ALA A 152 -2.67 3.18 16.76
CA ALA A 152 -3.39 2.34 15.82
C ALA A 152 -2.96 0.89 15.97
N ALA A 153 -3.95 -0.02 16.11
CA ALA A 153 -3.77 -1.46 16.12
C ALA A 153 -4.16 -2.04 14.76
N PHE A 154 -3.49 -3.12 14.37
CA PHE A 154 -3.75 -3.86 13.14
C PHE A 154 -3.77 -5.36 13.41
N VAL A 155 -4.66 -6.07 12.73
CA VAL A 155 -4.66 -7.54 12.61
C VAL A 155 -4.64 -7.88 11.12
N ILE A 156 -3.67 -8.71 10.70
CA ILE A 156 -3.33 -8.94 9.30
C ILE A 156 -3.25 -10.45 9.06
N ASP A 157 -3.93 -10.92 8.04
CA ASP A 157 -3.78 -12.30 7.55
C ASP A 157 -2.45 -12.45 6.81
N VAL A 158 -1.67 -13.46 7.19
CA VAL A 158 -0.32 -13.67 6.64
C VAL A 158 -0.36 -14.20 5.22
N TYR A 159 -1.36 -14.99 4.84
CA TYR A 159 -1.50 -15.51 3.49
C TYR A 159 -1.83 -14.42 2.48
N SER A 160 -2.93 -13.75 2.72
CA SER A 160 -3.45 -12.74 1.78
C SER A 160 -2.85 -11.36 1.92
N ARG A 161 -2.15 -11.08 3.04
CA ARG A 161 -1.69 -9.73 3.43
C ARG A 161 -2.84 -8.76 3.75
N ARG A 162 -4.06 -9.27 3.82
CA ARG A 162 -5.26 -8.49 4.09
C ARG A 162 -5.27 -7.98 5.52
N ILE A 163 -5.61 -6.71 5.70
CA ILE A 163 -5.88 -6.13 7.01
C ILE A 163 -7.33 -6.50 7.35
N LEU A 164 -7.51 -7.37 8.34
CA LEU A 164 -8.80 -7.89 8.77
C LEU A 164 -9.47 -7.01 9.80
N GLY A 165 -8.66 -6.46 10.70
CA GLY A 165 -9.14 -5.58 11.75
C GLY A 165 -8.14 -4.47 12.05
N TRP A 166 -8.67 -3.33 12.46
CA TRP A 166 -7.89 -2.18 12.87
C TRP A 166 -8.68 -1.29 13.82
N ARG A 167 -7.99 -0.52 14.65
CA ARG A 167 -8.61 0.47 15.54
C ARG A 167 -7.66 1.63 15.81
N CYS A 168 -8.22 2.84 16.00
CA CYS A 168 -7.51 3.99 16.52
C CYS A 168 -8.01 4.38 17.93
N ALA A 169 -7.09 4.79 18.82
CA ALA A 169 -7.44 5.34 20.12
C ALA A 169 -6.40 6.38 20.56
N ASN A 170 -6.77 7.21 21.54
CA ASN A 170 -5.85 8.16 22.20
C ASN A 170 -5.11 7.55 23.39
N HIS A 171 -5.21 6.25 23.59
CA HIS A 171 -4.59 5.50 24.68
C HIS A 171 -4.04 4.16 24.19
N LEU A 172 -3.10 3.60 24.93
CA LEU A 172 -2.46 2.32 24.66
C LEU A 172 -2.94 1.23 25.65
N ARG A 173 -4.26 1.14 25.86
CA ARG A 173 -4.86 0.09 26.71
C ARG A 173 -5.15 -1.16 25.90
N THR A 174 -5.43 -2.27 26.61
CA THR A 174 -5.80 -3.57 26.02
C THR A 174 -7.01 -3.45 25.08
N ASP A 175 -7.98 -2.59 25.41
CA ASP A 175 -9.18 -2.39 24.60
C ASP A 175 -8.85 -2.02 23.14
N LEU A 176 -7.77 -1.29 22.89
CA LEU A 176 -7.35 -0.95 21.52
C LEU A 176 -7.00 -2.18 20.68
N ALA A 177 -6.23 -3.11 21.25
CA ALA A 177 -5.84 -4.35 20.58
C ALA A 177 -7.06 -5.28 20.45
N LEU A 178 -7.89 -5.35 21.51
CA LEU A 178 -9.09 -6.18 21.53
C LEU A 178 -10.12 -5.73 20.50
N ASP A 179 -10.39 -4.43 20.36
CA ASP A 179 -11.31 -3.90 19.36
C ASP A 179 -10.85 -4.24 17.92
N ALA A 180 -9.54 -4.19 17.67
CA ALA A 180 -8.99 -4.60 16.36
C ALA A 180 -9.15 -6.11 16.12
N LEU A 181 -8.98 -6.95 17.14
CA LEU A 181 -9.21 -8.39 17.08
C LEU A 181 -10.70 -8.69 16.84
N GLU A 182 -11.60 -8.04 17.59
CA GLU A 182 -13.04 -8.21 17.41
C GLU A 182 -13.48 -7.87 15.99
N MET A 183 -12.97 -6.78 15.44
CA MET A 183 -13.22 -6.42 14.05
C MET A 183 -12.74 -7.51 13.08
N ALA A 184 -11.56 -8.11 13.31
CA ALA A 184 -11.03 -9.16 12.47
C ALA A 184 -11.89 -10.43 12.52
N ILE A 185 -12.29 -10.86 13.71
CA ILE A 185 -13.18 -12.02 13.93
C ILE A 185 -14.52 -11.77 13.26
N TRP A 186 -15.14 -10.60 13.52
CA TRP A 186 -16.42 -10.22 12.94
C TRP A 186 -16.38 -10.18 11.41
N THR A 187 -15.29 -9.66 10.83
CA THR A 187 -15.09 -9.62 9.38
C THR A 187 -15.15 -11.03 8.79
N ARG A 188 -14.49 -12.00 9.44
CA ARG A 188 -14.49 -13.40 8.98
C ARG A 188 -15.83 -14.10 9.18
N GLN A 189 -16.48 -13.89 10.33
CA GLN A 189 -17.81 -14.45 10.60
C GLN A 189 -18.85 -13.97 9.59
N ARG A 190 -18.86 -12.68 9.30
CA ARG A 190 -19.79 -12.10 8.31
C ARG A 190 -19.57 -12.65 6.88
N GLU A 191 -18.34 -12.96 6.53
CA GLU A 191 -18.02 -13.59 5.24
C GLU A 191 -18.47 -15.05 5.16
N GLN A 192 -18.53 -15.76 6.30
CA GLN A 192 -19.10 -17.12 6.41
C GLN A 192 -20.61 -17.11 6.22
N ASP A 193 -21.31 -16.14 6.81
CA ASP A 193 -22.78 -16.07 6.81
C ASP A 193 -23.41 -15.68 5.45
N GLY A 194 -22.60 -15.50 4.40
CA GLY A 194 -23.08 -15.49 3.03
C GLY A 194 -23.59 -14.18 2.47
N ASP A 195 -23.27 -13.02 3.05
CA ASP A 195 -23.67 -11.71 2.51
C ASP A 195 -22.97 -11.35 1.17
N GLN A 196 -22.02 -12.16 0.73
CA GLN A 196 -21.25 -12.01 -0.52
C GLN A 196 -21.24 -13.28 -1.40
N GLY A 197 -22.11 -14.26 -1.14
CA GLY A 197 -22.34 -15.38 -2.06
C GLY A 197 -21.22 -16.42 -2.19
N GLY A 198 -20.41 -16.63 -1.14
CA GLY A 198 -19.39 -17.67 -1.12
C GLY A 198 -18.83 -17.87 0.29
N ASP A 199 -18.44 -19.08 0.62
CA ASP A 199 -17.72 -19.47 1.84
C ASP A 199 -16.31 -18.83 1.90
N LEU A 200 -16.27 -17.50 2.03
CA LEU A 200 -15.03 -16.73 2.12
C LEU A 200 -14.48 -16.66 3.55
N GLY A 201 -15.31 -17.03 4.54
CA GLY A 201 -15.03 -16.85 5.97
C GLY A 201 -14.39 -18.06 6.60
N GLY A 202 -13.63 -18.89 6.16
CA GLY A 202 -13.04 -20.12 6.68
C GLY A 202 -13.05 -20.26 8.21
N ASP A 203 -13.17 -21.47 8.67
CA ASP A 203 -13.07 -21.85 10.09
C ASP A 203 -11.81 -21.22 10.72
N LEU A 204 -11.96 -20.59 11.88
CA LEU A 204 -10.84 -20.08 12.68
C LEU A 204 -10.21 -21.15 13.56
N GLY A 205 -10.72 -22.38 13.54
CA GLY A 205 -10.12 -23.53 14.21
C GLY A 205 -8.70 -23.79 13.74
N GLY A 206 -7.74 -23.75 14.67
CA GLY A 206 -6.32 -23.90 14.39
C GLY A 206 -5.62 -22.65 13.83
N LEU A 207 -6.28 -21.49 13.82
CA LEU A 207 -5.64 -20.20 13.59
C LEU A 207 -4.55 -19.97 14.63
N VAL A 208 -3.36 -19.61 14.18
CA VAL A 208 -2.30 -19.08 15.04
C VAL A 208 -2.37 -17.56 14.99
N HIS A 209 -2.56 -16.92 16.14
CA HIS A 209 -2.49 -15.46 16.27
C HIS A 209 -1.17 -15.07 16.91
N HIS A 210 -0.32 -14.39 16.15
CA HIS A 210 1.03 -13.99 16.57
C HIS A 210 1.10 -12.48 16.79
N SER A 211 1.71 -12.07 17.92
CA SER A 211 1.93 -10.67 18.25
C SER A 211 3.31 -10.45 18.86
N ASP A 212 3.70 -9.21 19.03
CA ASP A 212 4.84 -8.85 19.86
C ASP A 212 4.53 -9.10 21.35
N ARG A 213 5.51 -8.82 22.22
CA ARG A 213 5.39 -8.99 23.68
C ARG A 213 4.70 -7.82 24.38
N GLY A 214 3.89 -7.06 23.69
CA GLY A 214 3.14 -5.96 24.29
C GLY A 214 2.17 -6.47 25.37
N VAL A 215 2.09 -5.75 26.50
CA VAL A 215 1.19 -6.08 27.61
C VAL A 215 -0.29 -6.19 27.19
N GLN A 216 -0.65 -5.50 26.12
CA GLN A 216 -2.00 -5.49 25.55
C GLN A 216 -2.40 -6.87 25.03
N TYR A 217 -1.47 -7.59 24.41
CA TYR A 217 -1.67 -8.91 23.83
C TYR A 217 -1.59 -10.06 24.84
N LEU A 218 -0.98 -9.80 26.00
CA LEU A 218 -0.82 -10.77 27.10
C LEU A 218 -1.93 -10.64 28.15
N SER A 219 -2.89 -9.73 27.97
CA SER A 219 -3.97 -9.57 28.92
C SER A 219 -4.93 -10.78 28.86
N ILE A 220 -5.47 -11.15 30.02
CA ILE A 220 -6.43 -12.26 30.17
C ILE A 220 -7.59 -12.11 29.16
N ARG A 221 -8.19 -10.93 29.08
CA ARG A 221 -9.31 -10.64 28.17
C ARG A 221 -8.96 -10.90 26.69
N TYR A 222 -7.75 -10.58 26.29
CA TYR A 222 -7.31 -10.78 24.91
C TYR A 222 -7.08 -12.26 24.59
N THR A 223 -6.44 -12.99 25.50
CA THR A 223 -6.16 -14.43 25.34
C THR A 223 -7.42 -15.28 25.46
N GLU A 224 -8.35 -14.93 26.36
CA GLU A 224 -9.66 -15.57 26.47
C GLU A 224 -10.46 -15.38 25.17
N ARG A 225 -10.46 -14.19 24.59
CA ARG A 225 -11.18 -13.94 23.36
C ARG A 225 -10.63 -14.72 22.16
N LEU A 226 -9.31 -14.88 22.07
CA LEU A 226 -8.69 -15.76 21.07
C LEU A 226 -9.09 -17.23 21.28
N ALA A 227 -9.09 -17.71 22.52
CA ALA A 227 -9.51 -19.07 22.84
C ALA A 227 -10.97 -19.33 22.48
N GLU A 228 -11.88 -18.38 22.77
CA GLU A 228 -13.29 -18.43 22.37
C GLU A 228 -13.48 -18.51 20.85
N ALA A 229 -12.61 -17.86 20.09
CA ALA A 229 -12.58 -17.93 18.63
C ALA A 229 -11.88 -19.19 18.08
N GLY A 230 -11.41 -20.11 18.94
CA GLY A 230 -10.67 -21.30 18.52
C GLY A 230 -9.22 -21.06 18.07
N ALA A 231 -8.70 -19.86 18.32
CA ALA A 231 -7.36 -19.46 17.90
C ALA A 231 -6.30 -19.77 18.96
N VAL A 232 -5.11 -20.14 18.51
CA VAL A 232 -3.94 -20.40 19.36
C VAL A 232 -3.06 -19.13 19.43
N THR A 233 -2.72 -18.73 20.64
CA THR A 233 -1.86 -17.54 20.87
C THR A 233 -0.39 -17.93 20.66
N SER A 234 0.34 -17.09 19.92
CA SER A 234 1.79 -17.16 19.72
C SER A 234 2.42 -15.79 20.02
N VAL A 235 3.57 -15.77 20.67
CA VAL A 235 4.25 -14.51 21.05
C VAL A 235 5.73 -14.59 20.67
N GLY A 236 6.23 -13.55 20.00
CA GLY A 236 7.60 -13.47 19.54
C GLY A 236 8.67 -13.57 20.66
N SER A 237 9.92 -13.83 20.29
CA SER A 237 11.05 -13.96 21.19
C SER A 237 11.48 -12.61 21.82
N ARG A 238 12.36 -12.63 22.83
CA ARG A 238 12.72 -11.42 23.58
C ARG A 238 13.67 -10.51 22.77
N GLY A 239 13.20 -9.35 22.36
CA GLY A 239 14.07 -8.26 21.86
C GLY A 239 14.50 -8.37 20.40
N ASP A 240 13.88 -9.24 19.62
CA ASP A 240 14.18 -9.37 18.20
C ASP A 240 13.13 -8.66 17.36
N SER A 241 13.57 -7.67 16.57
CA SER A 241 12.73 -6.88 15.66
C SER A 241 12.26 -7.68 14.44
N TYR A 242 12.76 -8.89 14.23
CA TYR A 242 12.33 -9.74 13.12
C TYR A 242 11.13 -10.62 13.44
N ASP A 243 10.76 -10.71 14.72
CA ASP A 243 9.70 -11.62 15.18
C ASP A 243 8.29 -11.17 14.76
N ASN A 244 8.09 -9.95 14.23
CA ASN A 244 6.82 -9.47 13.68
C ASN A 244 7.00 -8.68 12.38
N ALA A 245 7.98 -9.08 11.56
CA ALA A 245 8.43 -8.34 10.36
C ALA A 245 7.31 -8.05 9.35
N LEU A 246 6.27 -8.88 9.29
CA LEU A 246 5.15 -8.67 8.37
C LEU A 246 4.25 -7.52 8.85
N ALA A 247 3.87 -7.52 10.12
CA ALA A 247 3.07 -6.45 10.69
C ALA A 247 3.84 -5.12 10.66
N GLU A 248 5.14 -5.14 11.02
CA GLU A 248 6.02 -3.96 10.89
C GLU A 248 6.11 -3.44 9.44
N THR A 249 6.10 -4.34 8.46
CA THR A 249 6.10 -3.95 7.06
C THR A 249 4.82 -3.23 6.68
N THR A 250 3.66 -3.76 7.07
CA THR A 250 2.35 -3.13 6.81
C THR A 250 2.22 -1.78 7.50
N ILE A 251 2.63 -1.70 8.76
CA ILE A 251 2.70 -0.43 9.51
C ILE A 251 3.65 0.56 8.82
N GLY A 252 4.78 0.08 8.33
CA GLY A 252 5.73 0.91 7.58
C GLY A 252 5.14 1.46 6.29
N LEU A 253 4.28 0.72 5.59
CA LEU A 253 3.53 1.21 4.43
C LEU A 253 2.52 2.28 4.86
N PHE A 254 1.71 2.03 5.88
CA PHE A 254 0.79 3.01 6.43
C PHE A 254 1.49 4.34 6.77
N LYS A 255 2.58 4.27 7.53
CA LYS A 255 3.37 5.46 7.90
C LYS A 255 3.92 6.20 6.69
N THR A 256 4.41 5.48 5.68
CA THR A 256 5.08 6.06 4.52
C THR A 256 4.07 6.59 3.49
N GLU A 257 3.00 5.84 3.25
CA GLU A 257 2.04 6.12 2.18
C GLU A 257 1.02 7.19 2.58
N ILE A 258 0.65 7.25 3.88
CA ILE A 258 -0.37 8.18 4.38
C ILE A 258 0.19 9.15 5.41
N ILE A 259 0.75 8.65 6.52
CA ILE A 259 1.04 9.50 7.67
C ILE A 259 2.08 10.57 7.35
N ALA A 260 3.18 10.20 6.69
CA ALA A 260 4.23 11.14 6.32
C ALA A 260 3.85 12.09 5.18
N ARG A 261 2.85 11.70 4.34
CA ARG A 261 2.49 12.47 3.15
C ARG A 261 1.36 13.47 3.38
N ARG A 262 0.36 13.10 4.19
CA ARG A 262 -0.85 13.91 4.42
C ARG A 262 -0.79 14.74 5.71
N GLY A 263 0.26 14.58 6.52
CA GLY A 263 0.45 15.41 7.72
C GLY A 263 0.72 16.89 7.40
N PRO A 264 0.68 17.75 8.40
CA PRO A 264 0.52 17.46 9.83
C PRO A 264 -0.92 17.06 10.22
N TRP A 265 -1.04 16.18 11.22
CA TRP A 265 -2.32 15.66 11.71
C TRP A 265 -2.83 16.49 12.88
N ARG A 266 -4.05 17.00 12.78
CA ARG A 266 -4.63 17.87 13.83
C ARG A 266 -5.24 17.08 14.97
N SER A 267 -5.88 15.94 14.68
CA SER A 267 -6.61 15.13 15.67
C SER A 267 -6.58 13.65 15.33
N MET A 268 -6.95 12.82 16.31
CA MET A 268 -7.16 11.39 16.12
C MET A 268 -8.21 11.10 15.05
N ALA A 269 -9.32 11.82 15.02
CA ALA A 269 -10.38 11.62 14.03
C ALA A 269 -9.88 11.76 12.57
N GLN A 270 -8.96 12.68 12.31
CA GLN A 270 -8.35 12.80 10.98
C GLN A 270 -7.49 11.58 10.64
N VAL A 271 -6.72 11.07 11.61
CA VAL A 271 -5.90 9.87 11.42
C VAL A 271 -6.81 8.65 11.19
N GLU A 272 -7.88 8.51 11.96
CA GLU A 272 -8.85 7.42 11.86
C GLU A 272 -9.54 7.40 10.49
N SER A 273 -10.04 8.55 10.01
CA SER A 273 -10.63 8.67 8.67
C SER A 273 -9.63 8.31 7.57
N ALA A 274 -8.39 8.79 7.66
CA ALA A 274 -7.36 8.48 6.68
C ALA A 274 -6.92 7.02 6.74
N LEU A 275 -6.93 6.39 7.92
CA LEU A 275 -6.67 4.98 8.10
C LEU A 275 -7.78 4.13 7.47
N ALA A 276 -9.05 4.48 7.68
CA ALA A 276 -10.19 3.80 7.07
C ALA A 276 -10.09 3.81 5.53
N GLU A 277 -9.84 4.99 4.94
CA GLU A 277 -9.60 5.12 3.51
C GLU A 277 -8.42 4.27 3.01
N TRP A 278 -7.32 4.28 3.77
CA TRP A 278 -6.12 3.56 3.38
C TRP A 278 -6.30 2.05 3.48
N VAL A 279 -6.97 1.55 4.52
CA VAL A 279 -7.25 0.11 4.67
C VAL A 279 -8.17 -0.39 3.56
N ASP A 280 -9.22 0.36 3.23
CA ASP A 280 -10.08 0.03 2.09
C ASP A 280 -9.27 -0.07 0.80
N TRP A 281 -8.50 0.96 0.48
CA TRP A 281 -7.65 0.96 -0.71
C TRP A 281 -6.59 -0.14 -0.66
N TYR A 282 -5.96 -0.36 0.51
CA TYR A 282 -4.94 -1.38 0.71
C TYR A 282 -5.46 -2.77 0.40
N ASN A 283 -6.65 -3.10 0.90
CA ASN A 283 -7.26 -4.40 0.72
C ASN A 283 -7.82 -4.63 -0.69
N HIS A 284 -8.45 -3.62 -1.30
CA HIS A 284 -9.24 -3.80 -2.53
C HIS A 284 -8.56 -3.28 -3.80
N ARG A 285 -7.58 -2.39 -3.69
CA ARG A 285 -7.00 -1.71 -4.86
C ARG A 285 -5.49 -1.72 -4.92
N ARG A 286 -4.81 -1.73 -3.77
CA ARG A 286 -3.37 -1.67 -3.72
C ARG A 286 -2.72 -2.93 -4.27
N LEU A 287 -1.87 -2.80 -5.30
CA LEU A 287 -1.11 -3.92 -5.83
C LEU A 287 0.01 -4.34 -4.86
N HIS A 288 0.07 -5.65 -4.58
CA HIS A 288 1.08 -6.27 -3.71
C HIS A 288 1.95 -7.25 -4.49
N GLY A 289 3.27 -7.03 -4.51
CA GLY A 289 4.21 -7.92 -5.21
C GLY A 289 4.18 -9.35 -4.67
N THR A 290 3.99 -9.54 -3.35
CA THR A 290 3.86 -10.86 -2.73
C THR A 290 2.56 -11.59 -3.10
N CYS A 291 1.55 -10.87 -3.57
CA CYS A 291 0.28 -11.40 -4.05
C CYS A 291 0.23 -11.49 -5.59
N GLY A 292 1.38 -11.42 -6.28
CA GLY A 292 1.39 -11.43 -7.75
C GLY A 292 0.92 -10.14 -8.40
N ASP A 293 1.11 -9.00 -7.72
CA ASP A 293 0.70 -7.67 -8.17
C ASP A 293 -0.82 -7.50 -8.36
N ILE A 294 -1.57 -8.13 -7.47
CA ILE A 294 -3.01 -7.95 -7.30
C ILE A 294 -3.31 -7.50 -5.86
N PRO A 295 -4.50 -6.94 -5.58
CA PRO A 295 -4.92 -6.59 -4.23
C PRO A 295 -5.06 -7.81 -3.30
N PRO A 296 -4.87 -7.64 -1.98
CA PRO A 296 -5.04 -8.69 -0.99
C PRO A 296 -6.38 -9.43 -1.05
N MET A 297 -7.48 -8.70 -1.22
CA MET A 297 -8.82 -9.27 -1.32
C MET A 297 -8.98 -10.14 -2.57
N GLU A 298 -8.50 -9.68 -3.72
CA GLU A 298 -8.53 -10.42 -4.97
C GLU A 298 -7.67 -11.69 -4.90
N TYR A 299 -6.49 -11.60 -4.25
CA TYR A 299 -5.62 -12.75 -4.05
C TYR A 299 -6.27 -13.83 -3.18
N GLU A 300 -6.98 -13.42 -2.14
CA GLU A 300 -7.73 -14.32 -1.27
C GLU A 300 -8.94 -14.94 -1.99
N GLN A 301 -9.69 -14.16 -2.77
CA GLN A 301 -10.78 -14.66 -3.61
C GLN A 301 -10.30 -15.73 -4.60
N HIS A 302 -9.16 -15.54 -5.23
CA HIS A 302 -8.57 -16.54 -6.12
C HIS A 302 -8.22 -17.84 -5.40
N TYR A 303 -7.85 -17.79 -4.13
CA TYR A 303 -7.63 -19.00 -3.33
C TYR A 303 -8.92 -19.80 -3.16
N TYR A 304 -10.01 -19.16 -2.72
CA TYR A 304 -11.29 -19.84 -2.51
C TYR A 304 -11.91 -20.34 -3.81
N GLN A 305 -11.80 -19.58 -4.91
CA GLN A 305 -12.26 -20.01 -6.22
C GLN A 305 -11.55 -21.30 -6.71
N ARG A 306 -10.23 -21.38 -6.53
CA ARG A 306 -9.47 -22.59 -6.88
C ARG A 306 -9.89 -23.76 -6.02
N ARG A 307 -10.04 -23.57 -4.73
CA ARG A 307 -10.47 -24.61 -3.80
C ARG A 307 -11.86 -25.15 -4.15
N ALA A 308 -12.82 -24.29 -4.46
CA ALA A 308 -14.15 -24.70 -4.88
C ALA A 308 -14.15 -25.47 -6.22
N GLN A 309 -13.17 -25.24 -7.10
CA GLN A 309 -12.99 -26.01 -8.33
C GLN A 309 -12.34 -27.38 -8.10
N GLU A 310 -11.47 -27.49 -7.11
CA GLU A 310 -10.77 -28.74 -6.76
C GLU A 310 -11.65 -29.68 -5.91
N ASP A 311 -12.60 -29.13 -5.14
CA ASP A 311 -13.55 -29.89 -4.31
C ASP A 311 -14.98 -29.38 -4.49
N PRO A 312 -15.66 -29.73 -5.61
CA PRO A 312 -17.00 -29.26 -5.91
C PRO A 312 -18.10 -29.85 -5.02
N ALA A 313 -17.73 -30.68 -4.03
CA ALA A 313 -18.64 -31.31 -3.07
C ALA A 313 -18.44 -30.83 -1.62
N ALA A 314 -17.60 -29.80 -1.39
CA ALA A 314 -17.37 -29.24 -0.05
C ALA A 314 -18.31 -28.08 0.28
#